data_a669acdb87c9624485c4e07e8e221e75
#
_entry.id   a669acdb87c9624485c4e07e8e221e75
#
_cell.length_a   1.000
_cell.length_b   1.000
_cell.length_c   1.000
_cell.angle_alpha   90.00
_cell.angle_beta   90.00
_cell.angle_gamma   90.00
#
_symmetry.space_group_name_H-M   'P 1'
#
loop_
_entity.id
_entity.type
_entity.pdbx_description
1 polymer ?
#
loop_
_entity_poly.entity_id
_entity_poly.type
_entity_poly.pdbx_seq_one_letter_code
_entity_poly.pdbx_strand_id
1 'polypeptide(L)'
;MSDLRFVPRWREELEVIGHGRKLVFELILEIGHFHLYFPTETRWAKVAPDWARGRWAEYHTACTTWCEAQKARLSVVDDAHVSDGPE
;
A
#
# COMPACT_ATOMS: atom_id res chain seq x y z
N MET A 1 -1.61 2.65 17.14
CA MET A 1 -0.71 1.71 16.47
C MET A 1 -1.50 0.90 15.46
N SER A 2 -0.97 0.73 14.28
CA SER A 2 -1.68 0.04 13.21
C SER A 2 -1.53 -1.48 13.36
N ASP A 3 -2.64 -2.23 13.25
CA ASP A 3 -2.62 -3.69 13.28
C ASP A 3 -2.45 -4.29 11.88
N LEU A 4 -1.97 -3.49 10.95
CA LEU A 4 -1.84 -3.90 9.56
C LEU A 4 -0.69 -4.89 9.40
N ARG A 5 -0.94 -5.93 8.62
CA ARG A 5 0.07 -6.91 8.23
C ARG A 5 0.45 -6.69 6.78
N PHE A 6 1.71 -6.88 6.46
CA PHE A 6 2.25 -6.63 5.13
C PHE A 6 2.75 -7.94 4.56
N VAL A 7 2.20 -8.32 3.40
CA VAL A 7 2.56 -9.59 2.74
C VAL A 7 2.98 -9.28 1.31
N PRO A 8 4.28 -9.19 1.03
CA PRO A 8 4.73 -9.01 -0.35
C PRO A 8 4.45 -10.27 -1.16
N ARG A 9 3.88 -10.08 -2.34
CA ARG A 9 3.62 -11.16 -3.27
C ARG A 9 4.54 -11.01 -4.47
N TRP A 10 5.00 -12.09 -4.97
CA TRP A 10 6.03 -12.08 -5.98
C TRP A 10 5.54 -11.69 -7.38
N ARG A 11 4.30 -11.35 -7.55
CA ARG A 11 3.77 -10.82 -8.81
C ARG A 11 3.62 -9.31 -8.75
N GLU A 12 4.59 -8.65 -8.13
CA GLU A 12 4.63 -7.19 -8.06
C GLU A 12 3.46 -6.61 -7.28
N GLU A 13 3.10 -7.29 -6.18
CA GLU A 13 2.00 -6.85 -5.34
C GLU A 13 2.42 -6.84 -3.87
N LEU A 14 1.90 -5.87 -3.12
CA LEU A 14 2.00 -5.85 -1.67
C LEU A 14 0.59 -5.89 -1.11
N GLU A 15 0.29 -6.94 -0.35
CA GLU A 15 -0.98 -7.03 0.35
C GLU A 15 -0.84 -6.42 1.73
N VAL A 16 -1.73 -5.49 2.05
CA VAL A 16 -1.80 -4.88 3.37
C VAL A 16 -3.10 -5.33 4.00
N ILE A 17 -3.01 -6.15 5.04
CA ILE A 17 -4.15 -6.86 5.62
C ILE A 17 -4.49 -6.26 6.99
N GLY A 18 -5.72 -5.86 7.17
CA GLY A 18 -6.20 -5.33 8.42
C GLY A 18 -7.66 -4.90 8.30
N HIS A 19 -8.28 -4.59 9.42
CA HIS A 19 -9.70 -4.20 9.45
C HIS A 19 -10.63 -5.26 8.85
N GLY A 20 -10.21 -6.54 8.87
CA GLY A 20 -10.98 -7.63 8.25
C GLY A 20 -10.97 -7.59 6.73
N ARG A 21 -10.12 -6.80 6.13
CA ARG A 21 -10.05 -6.59 4.68
C ARG A 21 -8.60 -6.55 4.22
N LYS A 22 -8.43 -6.54 2.91
CA LYS A 22 -7.11 -6.52 2.28
C LYS A 22 -7.07 -5.43 1.23
N LEU A 23 -5.98 -4.65 1.21
CA LEU A 23 -5.67 -3.76 0.11
C LEU A 23 -4.42 -4.27 -0.59
N VAL A 24 -4.40 -4.14 -1.92
CA VAL A 24 -3.28 -4.59 -2.75
C VAL A 24 -2.70 -3.37 -3.45
N PHE A 25 -1.41 -3.17 -3.27
CA PHE A 25 -0.65 -2.06 -3.86
C PHE A 25 0.36 -2.60 -4.86
N GLU A 26 0.83 -1.73 -5.76
CA GLU A 26 1.90 -2.08 -6.68
C GLU A 26 3.25 -2.06 -5.95
N LEU A 27 3.97 -3.18 -6.03
CA LEU A 27 5.28 -3.32 -5.43
C LEU A 27 6.21 -3.91 -6.49
N ILE A 28 7.17 -3.13 -6.95
CA ILE A 28 8.07 -3.55 -8.01
C ILE A 28 9.43 -3.88 -7.42
N LEU A 29 9.99 -5.01 -7.82
CA LEU A 29 11.35 -5.37 -7.45
C LEU A 29 12.31 -4.75 -8.45
N GLU A 30 13.08 -3.79 -7.97
CA GLU A 30 14.19 -3.20 -8.72
C GLU A 30 15.50 -3.84 -8.28
N ILE A 31 16.58 -3.51 -8.96
CA ILE A 31 17.89 -4.09 -8.65
C ILE A 31 18.23 -3.78 -7.18
N GLY A 32 18.17 -4.83 -6.36
CA GLY A 32 18.58 -4.74 -4.97
C GLY A 32 17.56 -4.20 -3.99
N HIS A 33 16.38 -3.76 -4.45
CA HIS A 33 15.38 -3.24 -3.52
C HIS A 33 13.97 -3.27 -4.12
N PHE A 34 12.97 -3.17 -3.25
CA PHE A 34 11.58 -3.00 -3.67
C PHE A 34 11.24 -1.52 -3.82
N HIS A 35 10.30 -1.22 -4.70
CA HIS A 35 9.75 0.12 -4.87
C HIS A 35 8.24 0.04 -4.78
N LEU A 36 7.67 0.65 -3.76
CA LEU A 36 6.22 0.67 -3.55
C LEU A 36 5.65 1.95 -4.15
N TYR A 37 4.63 1.80 -5.00
CA TYR A 37 3.92 2.94 -5.59
C TYR A 37 2.63 3.15 -4.80
N PHE A 38 2.53 4.29 -4.15
CA PHE A 38 1.42 4.62 -3.29
C PHE A 38 0.63 5.78 -3.91
N PRO A 39 -0.71 5.75 -3.91
CA PRO A 39 -1.48 6.83 -4.53
C PRO A 39 -1.39 8.12 -3.72
N THR A 40 -1.47 9.26 -4.42
CA THR A 40 -1.66 10.54 -3.76
C THR A 40 -3.00 10.53 -3.04
N GLU A 41 -3.20 11.47 -2.13
CA GLU A 41 -4.47 11.57 -1.41
C GLU A 41 -5.64 11.79 -2.38
N THR A 42 -5.44 12.60 -3.41
CA THR A 42 -6.45 12.82 -4.45
C THR A 42 -6.78 11.54 -5.21
N ARG A 43 -5.74 10.78 -5.59
CA ARG A 43 -5.94 9.51 -6.29
C ARG A 43 -6.61 8.49 -5.38
N TRP A 44 -6.21 8.46 -4.11
CA TRP A 44 -6.82 7.58 -3.11
C TRP A 44 -8.32 7.77 -3.03
N ALA A 45 -8.77 9.02 -3.04
CA ALA A 45 -10.19 9.33 -2.99
C ALA A 45 -10.96 8.73 -4.16
N LYS A 46 -10.28 8.48 -5.29
CA LYS A 46 -10.90 7.91 -6.49
C LYS A 46 -10.83 6.39 -6.54
N VAL A 47 -9.75 5.79 -6.04
CA VAL A 47 -9.50 4.36 -6.25
C VAL A 47 -9.69 3.51 -5.00
N ALA A 48 -9.63 4.10 -3.81
CA ALA A 48 -9.77 3.32 -2.58
C ALA A 48 -11.22 2.89 -2.38
N PRO A 49 -11.45 1.71 -1.80
CA PRO A 49 -12.81 1.29 -1.47
C PRO A 49 -13.40 2.17 -0.36
N ASP A 50 -14.73 2.18 -0.25
CA ASP A 50 -15.42 3.07 0.69
C ASP A 50 -14.90 2.93 2.12
N TRP A 51 -14.64 1.71 2.57
CA TRP A 51 -14.20 1.47 3.94
C TRP A 51 -12.79 2.03 4.21
N ALA A 52 -11.98 2.25 3.17
CA ALA A 52 -10.62 2.74 3.31
C ALA A 52 -10.46 4.21 2.90
N ARG A 53 -11.50 4.81 2.31
CA ARG A 53 -11.37 6.13 1.67
C ARG A 53 -10.89 7.22 2.62
N GLY A 54 -11.32 7.20 3.87
CA GLY A 54 -10.89 8.18 4.88
C GLY A 54 -9.61 7.80 5.61
N ARG A 55 -8.91 6.76 5.17
CA ARG A 55 -7.75 6.21 5.89
C ARG A 55 -6.42 6.40 5.16
N TRP A 56 -6.35 7.36 4.25
CA TRP A 56 -5.12 7.57 3.48
C TRP A 56 -3.89 7.75 4.39
N ALA A 57 -4.02 8.61 5.41
CA ALA A 57 -2.90 8.89 6.31
C ALA A 57 -2.46 7.65 7.09
N GLU A 58 -3.41 6.83 7.51
CA GLU A 58 -3.11 5.58 8.22
C GLU A 58 -2.29 4.65 7.35
N TYR A 59 -2.74 4.41 6.12
CA TYR A 59 -2.04 3.51 5.21
C TYR A 59 -0.72 4.10 4.73
N HIS A 60 -0.69 5.41 4.49
CA HIS A 60 0.54 6.06 4.07
C HIS A 60 1.62 5.93 5.15
N THR A 61 1.27 6.20 6.40
CA THR A 61 2.20 6.08 7.53
C THR A 61 2.68 4.65 7.69
N ALA A 62 1.75 3.67 7.64
CA ALA A 62 2.10 2.27 7.81
C ALA A 62 3.00 1.77 6.68
N CYS A 63 2.70 2.14 5.44
CA CYS A 63 3.51 1.75 4.29
C CYS A 63 4.90 2.39 4.34
N THR A 64 4.98 3.65 4.76
CA THR A 64 6.27 4.33 4.92
C THR A 64 7.13 3.59 5.94
N THR A 65 6.55 3.23 7.08
CA THR A 65 7.27 2.50 8.13
C THR A 65 7.74 1.14 7.62
N TRP A 66 6.87 0.42 6.92
CA TRP A 66 7.23 -0.88 6.36
C TRP A 66 8.37 -0.75 5.35
N CYS A 67 8.29 0.24 4.46
CA CYS A 67 9.33 0.47 3.47
C CYS A 67 10.67 0.78 4.12
N GLU A 68 10.67 1.61 5.18
CA GLU A 68 11.89 1.91 5.91
C GLU A 68 12.50 0.66 6.52
N ALA A 69 11.67 -0.20 7.11
CA ALA A 69 12.15 -1.44 7.72
C ALA A 69 12.71 -2.41 6.70
N GLN A 70 12.16 -2.43 5.48
CA GLN A 70 12.60 -3.31 4.40
C GLN A 70 13.68 -2.69 3.52
N LYS A 71 14.06 -1.45 3.79
CA LYS A 71 14.95 -0.66 2.92
C LYS A 71 14.39 -0.55 1.50
N ALA A 72 13.09 -0.46 1.40
CA ALA A 72 12.38 -0.28 0.15
C ALA A 72 12.15 1.21 -0.10
N ARG A 73 11.91 1.56 -1.36
CA ARG A 73 11.52 2.93 -1.72
C ARG A 73 10.00 3.04 -1.73
N LEU A 74 9.51 4.24 -1.44
CA LEU A 74 8.08 4.54 -1.57
C LEU A 74 7.95 5.82 -2.39
N SER A 75 7.14 5.77 -3.45
CA SER A 75 6.82 6.94 -4.25
C SER A 75 5.31 7.18 -4.20
N VAL A 76 4.93 8.43 -3.98
CA VAL A 76 3.52 8.82 -3.99
C VAL A 76 3.22 9.38 -5.37
N VAL A 77 2.35 8.69 -6.11
CA VAL A 77 2.09 9.01 -7.52
C VAL A 77 0.60 9.06 -7.82
N ASP A 78 0.22 9.84 -8.82
CA ASP A 78 -1.19 10.09 -9.17
C ASP A 78 -1.85 8.94 -9.91
N ASP A 79 -1.09 7.98 -10.42
CA ASP A 79 -1.61 6.89 -11.23
C ASP A 79 -1.47 5.52 -10.58
N ALA A 80 -1.13 5.49 -9.31
CA ALA A 80 -1.02 4.22 -8.59
C ALA A 80 -2.38 3.54 -8.48
N HIS A 81 -2.37 2.22 -8.48
CA HIS A 81 -3.57 1.41 -8.33
C HIS A 81 -3.66 0.83 -6.93
N VAL A 82 -4.89 0.73 -6.45
CA VAL A 82 -5.19 0.04 -5.21
C VAL A 82 -6.41 -0.83 -5.47
N SER A 83 -6.33 -2.10 -5.13
CA SER A 83 -7.49 -2.96 -5.21
C SER A 83 -7.78 -3.55 -3.83
N ASP A 84 -9.01 -4.02 -3.63
CA ASP A 84 -9.40 -4.55 -2.33
C ASP A 84 -10.00 -5.94 -2.48
N GLY A 85 -10.10 -6.63 -1.34
CA GLY A 85 -10.73 -7.93 -1.28
C GLY A 85 -10.94 -8.36 0.16
N PRO A 86 -11.57 -9.51 0.36
CA PRO A 86 -11.68 -10.09 1.70
C PRO A 86 -10.31 -10.57 2.18
N GLU A 87 -10.15 -10.52 3.47
CA GLU A 87 -8.92 -10.98 4.09
C GLU A 87 -8.67 -12.47 3.79
#